data_43039b5b7c2444f9aa22257da731d4d6
#
_entry.id   43039b5b7c2444f9aa22257da731d4d6
#
_cell.length_a   1.000
_cell.length_b   1.000
_cell.length_c   1.000
_cell.angle_alpha   90.00
_cell.angle_beta   90.00
_cell.angle_gamma   90.00
#
_symmetry.space_group_name_H-M   'P 1'
#
loop_
_entity.id
_entity.type
_entity.pdbx_description
1 polymer ?
#
loop_
_entity_poly.entity_id
_entity_poly.type
_entity_poly.pdbx_seq_one_letter_code
_entity_poly.pdbx_strand_id
1 'polypeptide(L)'
;SLTVAWVYLSDDPAENIELVPEPQIVATQEESGSTVVMDLPEQQEEQEVPINAPAEIDEPPVQSTPQISSTSIPETQVNQSDLSLAETQTPLSQVPNDNLVMQGDNGLLPVMGPDGLIAWKEYARPFQETDTAPRISILITDVGLNTKSSTAAIDTLPGQIDLGFSAYGRNLQNWMDKSRAKGHEAFLMIPTEPINYPDNDPGPHTLIAEATERDNLLRLNWLLSQVTGYVGVVNHMGSKFTASEEALTPVLTDLQSRGLMLIDSRSTRFSMAARTARRLNMPRAINDRYIDNVITSEEIQRQLAELENTATTFGAALGLARATPLTINEIARWSMSLSE
;
A
#
# COMPACT_ATOMS: atom_id res chain seq x y z
N SER A 1 -12.81 4.40 21.71
CA SER A 1 -11.98 5.13 20.76
C SER A 1 -11.04 4.14 20.08
N LEU A 2 -11.16 4.01 18.76
CA LEU A 2 -10.24 3.22 17.94
C LEU A 2 -9.00 4.08 17.68
N THR A 3 -7.87 3.68 18.21
CA THR A 3 -6.60 4.38 17.98
C THR A 3 -5.88 3.68 16.84
N VAL A 4 -5.53 4.37 15.78
CA VAL A 4 -4.64 3.86 14.74
C VAL A 4 -3.24 3.81 15.35
N ALA A 5 -2.70 2.63 15.55
CA ALA A 5 -1.42 2.43 16.20
C ALA A 5 -0.77 1.14 15.73
N TRP A 6 0.55 1.14 15.63
CA TRP A 6 1.38 -0.01 15.26
C TRP A 6 1.19 -1.18 16.19
N VAL A 7 0.93 -2.34 15.61
CA VAL A 7 0.80 -3.58 16.34
C VAL A 7 2.10 -4.34 16.25
N TYR A 8 2.84 -4.33 17.37
CA TYR A 8 3.87 -5.34 17.58
C TYR A 8 3.20 -6.66 17.92
N LEU A 9 3.13 -7.57 16.96
CA LEU A 9 2.79 -8.95 17.25
C LEU A 9 4.07 -9.68 17.68
N SER A 10 4.37 -9.63 18.98
CA SER A 10 5.36 -10.52 19.57
C SER A 10 4.85 -11.96 19.69
N ASP A 11 3.52 -12.14 19.74
CA ASP A 11 2.87 -13.45 19.77
C ASP A 11 1.76 -13.51 18.71
N ASP A 12 1.90 -14.45 17.77
CA ASP A 12 0.95 -14.70 16.70
C ASP A 12 -0.22 -15.56 17.25
N PRO A 13 -1.45 -15.02 17.37
CA PRO A 13 -2.59 -15.82 17.80
C PRO A 13 -2.97 -16.93 16.81
N ALA A 14 -2.40 -16.93 15.60
CA ALA A 14 -2.64 -17.98 14.59
C ALA A 14 -1.95 -19.31 14.90
N GLU A 15 -1.08 -19.40 15.90
CA GLU A 15 -0.44 -20.67 16.29
C GLU A 15 -1.39 -21.65 17.01
N ASN A 16 -2.56 -21.20 17.46
CA ASN A 16 -3.57 -22.02 18.14
C ASN A 16 -4.77 -22.42 17.28
N ILE A 17 -4.74 -22.21 15.98
CA ILE A 17 -5.74 -22.76 15.07
C ILE A 17 -5.37 -24.23 14.81
N GLU A 18 -6.01 -25.14 15.50
CA GLU A 18 -5.98 -26.56 15.23
C GLU A 18 -6.33 -26.78 13.75
N LEU A 19 -5.37 -27.33 12.99
CA LEU A 19 -5.53 -27.59 11.56
C LEU A 19 -6.70 -28.55 11.38
N VAL A 20 -7.83 -28.06 10.92
CA VAL A 20 -8.91 -28.91 10.43
C VAL A 20 -8.35 -29.69 9.26
N PRO A 21 -8.35 -31.04 9.30
CA PRO A 21 -7.79 -31.86 8.22
C PRO A 21 -8.52 -31.56 6.91
N GLU A 22 -7.75 -31.34 5.84
CA GLU A 22 -8.28 -31.15 4.50
C GLU A 22 -9.18 -32.34 4.12
N PRO A 23 -10.35 -32.11 3.49
CA PRO A 23 -11.15 -33.20 2.94
C PRO A 23 -10.33 -33.90 1.84
N GLN A 24 -10.03 -35.18 2.06
CA GLN A 24 -9.38 -36.02 1.04
C GLN A 24 -10.33 -36.16 -0.13
N ILE A 25 -9.96 -35.60 -1.27
CA ILE A 25 -10.63 -35.86 -2.55
C ILE A 25 -10.24 -37.29 -2.97
N VAL A 26 -11.15 -38.21 -2.76
CA VAL A 26 -11.03 -39.57 -3.33
C VAL A 26 -11.20 -39.44 -4.85
N ALA A 27 -10.11 -39.64 -5.58
CA ALA A 27 -10.13 -39.72 -7.04
C ALA A 27 -10.83 -41.03 -7.44
N THR A 28 -12.06 -40.93 -7.88
CA THR A 28 -12.72 -42.01 -8.66
C THR A 28 -12.15 -41.99 -10.07
N GLN A 29 -11.43 -43.03 -10.42
CA GLN A 29 -11.07 -43.34 -11.81
C GLN A 29 -12.34 -43.76 -12.55
N GLU A 30 -12.71 -43.02 -13.59
CA GLU A 30 -13.54 -43.56 -14.67
C GLU A 30 -12.76 -43.54 -15.96
N GLU A 31 -12.73 -44.71 -16.56
CA GLU A 31 -12.05 -45.04 -17.84
C GLU A 31 -12.83 -44.55 -19.06
N SER A 32 -12.04 -44.34 -20.09
CA SER A 32 -12.34 -44.55 -21.53
C SER A 32 -13.17 -43.50 -22.31
N GLY A 33 -12.47 -42.85 -23.22
CA GLY A 33 -12.75 -42.98 -24.64
C GLY A 33 -13.83 -42.08 -25.25
N SER A 34 -13.41 -41.02 -25.90
CA SER A 34 -13.80 -40.73 -27.26
C SER A 34 -13.14 -39.44 -27.79
N THR A 35 -12.36 -39.61 -28.84
CA THR A 35 -11.77 -38.53 -29.64
C THR A 35 -12.87 -37.90 -30.47
N VAL A 36 -13.21 -36.66 -30.20
CA VAL A 36 -14.02 -35.84 -31.11
C VAL A 36 -13.13 -34.73 -31.66
N VAL A 37 -12.82 -34.87 -32.94
CA VAL A 37 -12.18 -33.80 -33.73
C VAL A 37 -13.25 -32.73 -33.99
N MET A 38 -13.05 -31.54 -33.49
CA MET A 38 -13.85 -30.37 -33.84
C MET A 38 -13.06 -29.52 -34.84
N ASP A 39 -13.63 -29.39 -36.05
CA ASP A 39 -13.21 -28.46 -37.10
C ASP A 39 -13.29 -27.00 -36.63
N LEU A 40 -12.24 -26.24 -36.91
CA LEU A 40 -12.18 -24.78 -36.76
C LEU A 40 -12.87 -24.15 -37.98
N PRO A 41 -13.76 -23.16 -37.79
CA PRO A 41 -14.25 -22.36 -38.94
C PRO A 41 -13.22 -21.33 -39.38
N GLU A 42 -13.09 -21.20 -40.68
CA GLU A 42 -12.25 -20.26 -41.42
C GLU A 42 -12.50 -18.78 -41.05
N GLN A 43 -11.38 -18.04 -41.03
CA GLN A 43 -11.34 -16.58 -40.85
C GLN A 43 -12.06 -15.87 -42.04
N GLN A 44 -13.01 -14.99 -41.72
CA GLN A 44 -13.53 -14.02 -42.67
C GLN A 44 -12.66 -12.77 -42.67
N GLU A 45 -12.24 -12.35 -43.86
CA GLU A 45 -11.50 -11.13 -44.14
C GLU A 45 -12.30 -9.89 -43.72
N GLU A 46 -11.71 -9.01 -42.92
CA GLU A 46 -12.23 -7.66 -42.63
C GLU A 46 -12.04 -6.75 -43.84
N GLN A 47 -13.14 -6.19 -44.33
CA GLN A 47 -13.14 -5.15 -45.37
C GLN A 47 -12.81 -3.79 -44.76
N GLU A 48 -11.77 -3.14 -45.28
CA GLU A 48 -11.42 -1.76 -44.98
C GLU A 48 -12.53 -0.79 -45.38
N VAL A 49 -12.98 0.06 -44.44
CA VAL A 49 -13.88 1.19 -44.70
C VAL A 49 -13.07 2.47 -44.80
N PRO A 50 -13.22 3.30 -45.84
CA PRO A 50 -12.41 4.49 -46.02
C PRO A 50 -12.79 5.63 -45.06
N ILE A 51 -11.78 6.24 -44.43
CA ILE A 51 -11.91 7.40 -43.55
C ILE A 51 -12.19 8.65 -44.38
N ASN A 52 -13.37 9.24 -44.20
CA ASN A 52 -13.72 10.55 -44.76
C ASN A 52 -13.22 11.68 -43.83
N ALA A 53 -12.65 12.73 -44.44
CA ALA A 53 -12.14 13.92 -43.82
C ALA A 53 -13.22 14.75 -43.08
N PRO A 54 -12.83 15.54 -42.04
CA PRO A 54 -13.81 16.30 -41.25
C PRO A 54 -14.33 17.51 -41.98
N ALA A 55 -15.66 17.71 -41.87
CA ALA A 55 -16.35 18.93 -42.34
C ALA A 55 -16.18 20.05 -41.31
N GLU A 56 -15.90 21.25 -41.81
CA GLU A 56 -15.90 22.51 -41.06
C GLU A 56 -17.26 22.73 -40.36
N ILE A 57 -17.23 23.06 -39.07
CA ILE A 57 -18.43 23.47 -38.33
C ILE A 57 -18.35 24.98 -38.14
N ASP A 58 -19.32 25.69 -38.76
CA ASP A 58 -19.57 27.12 -38.61
C ASP A 58 -19.94 27.47 -37.15
N GLU A 59 -19.27 28.47 -36.56
CA GLU A 59 -19.61 29.07 -35.27
C GLU A 59 -20.89 29.92 -35.35
N PRO A 60 -21.88 29.76 -34.45
CA PRO A 60 -23.00 30.71 -34.36
C PRO A 60 -22.62 31.96 -33.55
N PRO A 61 -23.25 33.14 -33.82
CA PRO A 61 -22.84 34.42 -33.27
C PRO A 61 -23.15 34.59 -31.77
N VAL A 62 -22.20 35.24 -31.12
CA VAL A 62 -22.23 35.62 -29.70
C VAL A 62 -23.41 36.55 -29.41
N GLN A 63 -24.37 36.13 -28.58
CA GLN A 63 -25.39 37.01 -28.02
C GLN A 63 -24.96 37.54 -26.66
N SER A 64 -25.12 38.85 -26.51
CA SER A 64 -24.80 39.67 -25.36
C SER A 64 -25.46 39.21 -24.04
N THR A 65 -24.66 39.14 -22.99
CA THR A 65 -25.02 38.87 -21.59
C THR A 65 -25.93 39.95 -20.98
N PRO A 66 -27.00 39.59 -20.26
CA PRO A 66 -27.70 40.54 -19.35
C PRO A 66 -26.91 40.63 -18.04
N GLN A 67 -26.71 41.87 -17.58
CA GLN A 67 -26.22 42.18 -16.22
C GLN A 67 -27.20 41.65 -15.17
N ILE A 68 -26.72 40.76 -14.30
CA ILE A 68 -27.45 40.33 -13.12
C ILE A 68 -26.97 41.17 -11.94
N SER A 69 -27.87 41.93 -11.34
CA SER A 69 -27.67 42.70 -10.14
C SER A 69 -27.21 41.84 -8.96
N SER A 70 -26.19 42.31 -8.25
CA SER A 70 -25.69 41.74 -7.03
C SER A 70 -26.75 41.72 -5.94
N THR A 71 -27.34 40.55 -5.70
CA THR A 71 -28.11 40.32 -4.47
C THR A 71 -27.14 39.61 -3.50
N SER A 72 -26.87 40.30 -2.38
CA SER A 72 -26.07 39.77 -1.29
C SER A 72 -26.68 38.49 -0.72
N ILE A 73 -25.98 37.39 -0.88
CA ILE A 73 -26.27 36.13 -0.21
C ILE A 73 -25.83 36.29 1.26
N PRO A 74 -26.68 35.95 2.25
CA PRO A 74 -26.26 35.99 3.64
C PRO A 74 -25.10 35.03 3.88
N GLU A 75 -24.04 35.52 4.51
CA GLU A 75 -22.94 34.67 5.03
C GLU A 75 -23.55 33.60 5.95
N THR A 76 -23.65 32.39 5.45
CA THR A 76 -23.89 31.23 6.29
C THR A 76 -22.66 31.09 7.19
N GLN A 77 -22.82 31.33 8.47
CA GLN A 77 -21.79 31.03 9.47
C GLN A 77 -21.43 29.57 9.34
N VAL A 78 -20.24 29.31 8.84
CA VAL A 78 -19.61 27.97 8.89
C VAL A 78 -19.45 27.65 10.37
N ASN A 79 -20.16 26.64 10.81
CA ASN A 79 -20.09 26.15 12.17
C ASN A 79 -18.65 25.76 12.51
N GLN A 80 -18.12 26.24 13.62
CA GLN A 80 -16.76 25.96 14.10
C GLN A 80 -16.48 24.49 14.46
N SER A 81 -17.43 23.57 14.22
CA SER A 81 -17.24 22.12 14.40
C SER A 81 -16.40 21.45 13.33
N ASP A 82 -16.14 22.09 12.16
CA ASP A 82 -15.30 21.52 11.10
C ASP A 82 -13.79 21.76 11.31
N LEU A 83 -13.39 22.43 12.39
CA LEU A 83 -11.98 22.75 12.68
C LEU A 83 -11.25 21.71 13.54
N SER A 84 -11.93 20.65 14.01
CA SER A 84 -11.34 19.75 15.01
C SER A 84 -10.37 18.71 14.45
N LEU A 85 -10.36 18.43 13.15
CA LEU A 85 -9.44 17.45 12.53
C LEU A 85 -8.05 18.03 12.21
N ALA A 86 -7.94 19.34 12.05
CA ALA A 86 -6.66 20.00 11.77
C ALA A 86 -5.76 20.10 13.02
N GLU A 87 -6.32 19.98 14.23
CA GLU A 87 -5.58 20.16 15.48
C GLU A 87 -4.87 18.88 15.99
N THR A 88 -5.12 17.71 15.39
CA THR A 88 -4.52 16.43 15.84
C THR A 88 -3.33 15.95 15.02
N GLN A 89 -2.90 16.66 13.99
CA GLN A 89 -1.76 16.28 13.16
C GLN A 89 -0.44 16.72 13.82
N THR A 90 0.09 15.89 14.71
CA THR A 90 1.43 16.13 15.27
C THR A 90 2.48 15.78 14.23
N PRO A 91 3.30 16.73 13.76
CA PRO A 91 4.37 16.45 12.83
C PRO A 91 5.34 15.40 13.39
N LEU A 92 5.79 14.50 12.53
CA LEU A 92 6.86 13.53 12.85
C LEU A 92 8.23 14.18 12.69
N SER A 93 9.26 13.53 13.26
CA SER A 93 10.65 13.96 13.15
C SER A 93 11.09 14.20 11.71
N GLN A 94 11.91 15.21 11.48
CA GLN A 94 12.50 15.48 10.17
C GLN A 94 13.43 14.34 9.74
N VAL A 95 13.53 14.11 8.43
CA VAL A 95 14.33 13.03 7.82
C VAL A 95 15.24 13.58 6.72
N PRO A 96 16.37 12.93 6.45
CA PRO A 96 16.92 11.79 7.20
C PRO A 96 17.55 12.20 8.54
N ASN A 97 17.65 11.25 9.47
CA ASN A 97 18.60 11.32 10.58
C ASN A 97 19.95 10.83 10.05
N ASP A 98 20.99 11.66 10.12
CA ASP A 98 22.30 11.37 9.57
C ASP A 98 22.94 10.07 10.13
N ASN A 99 22.56 9.67 11.33
CA ASN A 99 23.04 8.42 11.95
C ASN A 99 22.33 7.17 11.39
N LEU A 100 21.26 7.33 10.63
CA LEU A 100 20.46 6.22 10.08
C LEU A 100 20.61 6.07 8.56
N VAL A 101 21.54 6.81 7.97
CA VAL A 101 21.80 6.74 6.53
C VAL A 101 23.29 6.66 6.25
N MET A 102 23.63 5.99 5.16
CA MET A 102 24.99 5.98 4.60
C MET A 102 24.95 6.23 3.10
N GLN A 103 26.02 6.79 2.55
CA GLN A 103 26.13 6.96 1.11
C GLN A 103 26.33 5.61 0.41
N GLY A 104 25.45 5.27 -0.50
CA GLY A 104 25.54 4.14 -1.42
C GLY A 104 25.76 4.62 -2.86
N ASP A 105 25.82 3.68 -3.81
CA ASP A 105 26.10 3.95 -5.23
C ASP A 105 24.99 4.78 -5.91
N ASN A 106 23.74 4.60 -5.49
CA ASN A 106 22.57 5.23 -6.11
C ASN A 106 21.91 6.31 -5.24
N GLY A 107 22.46 6.61 -4.08
CA GLY A 107 21.90 7.55 -3.10
C GLY A 107 22.09 7.06 -1.66
N LEU A 108 21.38 7.70 -0.73
CA LEU A 108 21.45 7.34 0.68
C LEU A 108 20.72 6.02 0.95
N LEU A 109 21.38 5.12 1.66
CA LEU A 109 20.84 3.83 2.08
C LEU A 109 20.57 3.85 3.59
N PRO A 110 19.48 3.22 4.08
CA PRO A 110 19.24 3.07 5.51
C PRO A 110 20.26 2.15 6.14
N VAL A 111 20.67 2.49 7.36
CA VAL A 111 21.57 1.69 8.20
C VAL A 111 21.11 1.74 9.64
N MET A 112 21.57 0.78 10.45
CA MET A 112 21.46 0.89 11.92
C MET A 112 22.48 1.91 12.41
N GLY A 113 22.02 2.82 13.26
CA GLY A 113 22.85 3.84 13.87
C GLY A 113 23.56 3.33 15.14
N PRO A 114 24.39 4.19 15.78
CA PRO A 114 25.04 3.88 17.04
C PRO A 114 24.00 3.65 18.16
N ASP A 115 24.43 2.99 19.23
CA ASP A 115 23.64 2.75 20.44
C ASP A 115 22.28 2.06 20.21
N GLY A 116 22.16 1.30 19.10
CA GLY A 116 20.94 0.58 18.76
C GLY A 116 19.84 1.48 18.13
N LEU A 117 20.20 2.65 17.64
CA LEU A 117 19.29 3.50 16.88
C LEU A 117 18.86 2.79 15.58
N ILE A 118 17.56 2.70 15.35
CA ILE A 118 16.98 1.97 14.19
C ILE A 118 15.82 2.73 13.58
N ALA A 119 15.76 2.69 12.26
CA ALA A 119 14.81 3.48 11.47
C ALA A 119 13.35 3.23 11.86
N TRP A 120 12.96 1.97 12.07
CA TRP A 120 11.59 1.64 12.35
C TRP A 120 11.08 2.15 13.72
N LYS A 121 11.97 2.46 14.68
CA LYS A 121 11.62 3.10 15.95
C LYS A 121 11.72 4.62 15.87
N GLU A 122 12.81 5.11 15.29
CA GLU A 122 13.11 6.53 15.22
C GLU A 122 12.10 7.32 14.36
N TYR A 123 11.67 6.70 13.25
CA TYR A 123 10.75 7.34 12.31
C TYR A 123 9.28 7.03 12.59
N ALA A 124 9.01 6.10 13.51
CA ALA A 124 7.65 5.76 13.90
C ALA A 124 6.97 6.90 14.67
N ARG A 125 5.67 6.94 14.62
CA ARG A 125 4.85 7.77 15.50
C ARG A 125 4.99 7.29 16.95
N PRO A 126 5.16 8.21 17.91
CA PRO A 126 5.12 7.85 19.32
C PRO A 126 3.82 7.14 19.68
N PHE A 127 3.93 6.00 20.31
CA PHE A 127 2.83 5.14 20.67
C PHE A 127 2.79 4.90 22.20
N GLN A 128 1.58 4.90 22.79
CA GLN A 128 1.36 4.57 24.20
C GLN A 128 0.89 3.12 24.32
N GLU A 129 1.71 2.24 24.87
CA GLU A 129 1.42 0.81 25.05
C GLU A 129 0.29 0.53 26.05
N THR A 130 -0.08 1.52 26.87
CA THR A 130 -1.13 1.38 27.89
C THR A 130 -2.55 1.34 27.35
N ASP A 131 -2.74 1.67 26.08
CA ASP A 131 -4.05 1.59 25.43
C ASP A 131 -4.35 0.16 24.99
N THR A 132 -5.40 -0.44 25.57
CA THR A 132 -5.86 -1.80 25.28
C THR A 132 -7.02 -1.87 24.30
N ALA A 133 -7.42 -0.73 23.72
CA ALA A 133 -8.47 -0.69 22.70
C ALA A 133 -8.05 -1.46 21.43
N PRO A 134 -9.00 -2.08 20.69
CA PRO A 134 -8.70 -2.63 19.39
C PRO A 134 -8.07 -1.62 18.45
N ARG A 135 -7.09 -2.03 17.66
CA ARG A 135 -6.26 -1.15 16.83
C ARG A 135 -6.43 -1.46 15.38
N ILE A 136 -6.54 -0.42 14.56
CA ILE A 136 -6.60 -0.56 13.11
C ILE A 136 -5.48 0.29 12.52
N SER A 137 -4.66 -0.32 11.68
CA SER A 137 -3.71 0.38 10.80
C SER A 137 -4.20 0.32 9.38
N ILE A 138 -4.05 1.41 8.63
CA ILE A 138 -4.30 1.45 7.19
C ILE A 138 -3.07 2.00 6.50
N LEU A 139 -2.59 1.28 5.48
CA LEU A 139 -1.52 1.71 4.61
C LEU A 139 -2.08 2.06 3.22
N ILE A 140 -1.93 3.33 2.82
CA ILE A 140 -2.28 3.80 1.48
C ILE A 140 -1.07 3.67 0.57
N THR A 141 -1.15 2.79 -0.41
CA THR A 141 -0.08 2.50 -1.39
C THR A 141 -0.11 3.43 -2.61
N ASP A 142 0.91 3.33 -3.47
CA ASP A 142 1.03 4.06 -4.73
C ASP A 142 1.24 5.58 -4.59
N VAL A 143 1.61 6.04 -3.40
CA VAL A 143 1.96 7.45 -3.16
C VAL A 143 3.25 7.79 -3.93
N GLY A 144 3.28 8.97 -4.53
CA GLY A 144 4.39 9.44 -5.37
C GLY A 144 4.22 9.20 -6.87
N LEU A 145 3.33 8.29 -7.30
CA LEU A 145 3.09 8.00 -8.72
C LEU A 145 2.19 9.05 -9.40
N ASN A 146 1.18 9.51 -8.71
CA ASN A 146 0.24 10.53 -9.22
C ASN A 146 0.18 11.72 -8.27
N THR A 147 0.48 12.92 -8.77
CA THR A 147 0.53 14.14 -7.95
C THR A 147 -0.82 14.45 -7.28
N LYS A 148 -1.95 14.32 -7.99
CA LYS A 148 -3.27 14.63 -7.43
C LYS A 148 -3.66 13.66 -6.32
N SER A 149 -3.48 12.37 -6.55
CA SER A 149 -3.78 11.33 -5.56
C SER A 149 -2.85 11.43 -4.36
N SER A 150 -1.55 11.68 -4.57
CA SER A 150 -0.59 11.83 -3.48
C SER A 150 -0.90 13.06 -2.62
N THR A 151 -1.23 14.20 -3.24
CA THR A 151 -1.66 15.40 -2.53
C THR A 151 -2.95 15.13 -1.74
N ALA A 152 -3.93 14.49 -2.36
CA ALA A 152 -5.19 14.16 -1.68
C ALA A 152 -4.97 13.23 -0.50
N ALA A 153 -4.15 12.18 -0.63
CA ALA A 153 -3.84 11.27 0.47
C ALA A 153 -3.20 12.02 1.66
N ILE A 154 -2.19 12.85 1.39
CA ILE A 154 -1.46 13.60 2.43
C ILE A 154 -2.32 14.68 3.09
N ASP A 155 -3.17 15.38 2.34
CA ASP A 155 -3.90 16.53 2.85
C ASP A 155 -5.29 16.17 3.43
N THR A 156 -5.89 15.06 3.01
CA THR A 156 -7.26 14.69 3.38
C THR A 156 -7.30 13.63 4.50
N LEU A 157 -6.33 12.70 4.50
CA LEU A 157 -6.32 11.62 5.49
C LEU A 157 -5.73 12.10 6.82
N PRO A 158 -6.24 11.61 7.97
CA PRO A 158 -5.61 11.87 9.25
C PRO A 158 -4.19 11.29 9.29
N GLY A 159 -3.27 11.98 9.96
CA GLY A 159 -1.85 11.62 10.03
C GLY A 159 -1.55 10.22 10.57
N GLN A 160 -2.54 9.60 11.22
CA GLN A 160 -2.47 8.21 11.70
C GLN A 160 -2.56 7.17 10.57
N ILE A 161 -2.98 7.56 9.38
CA ILE A 161 -2.97 6.69 8.21
C ILE A 161 -1.56 6.65 7.62
N ASP A 162 -1.03 5.46 7.39
CA ASP A 162 0.30 5.25 6.87
C ASP A 162 0.35 5.38 5.35
N LEU A 163 1.48 5.80 4.79
CA LEU A 163 1.65 6.03 3.37
C LEU A 163 2.76 5.16 2.78
N GLY A 164 2.41 4.37 1.75
CA GLY A 164 3.33 3.53 0.98
C GLY A 164 3.80 4.23 -0.28
N PHE A 165 5.08 4.55 -0.34
CA PHE A 165 5.71 5.26 -1.46
C PHE A 165 6.24 4.29 -2.51
N SER A 166 5.85 4.50 -3.76
CA SER A 166 6.49 3.79 -4.87
C SER A 166 7.88 4.35 -5.12
N ALA A 167 8.89 3.47 -5.19
CA ALA A 167 10.26 3.86 -5.52
C ALA A 167 10.41 4.52 -6.92
N TYR A 168 9.40 4.42 -7.76
CA TYR A 168 9.36 5.02 -9.10
C TYR A 168 8.72 6.41 -9.15
N GLY A 169 8.29 6.94 -8.01
CA GLY A 169 7.72 8.28 -7.89
C GLY A 169 8.75 9.38 -8.17
N ARG A 170 8.27 10.55 -8.60
CA ARG A 170 9.11 11.74 -8.79
C ARG A 170 9.13 12.59 -7.53
N ASN A 171 10.29 13.18 -7.22
CA ASN A 171 10.47 14.07 -6.08
C ASN A 171 10.04 13.41 -4.74
N LEU A 172 10.39 12.14 -4.56
CA LEU A 172 9.93 11.33 -3.43
C LEU A 172 10.29 11.96 -2.08
N GLN A 173 11.48 12.55 -1.93
CA GLN A 173 11.85 13.18 -0.65
C GLN A 173 10.92 14.36 -0.29
N ASN A 174 10.51 15.17 -1.26
CA ASN A 174 9.54 16.24 -0.99
C ASN A 174 8.15 15.70 -0.59
N TRP A 175 7.73 14.56 -1.14
CA TRP A 175 6.50 13.89 -0.70
C TRP A 175 6.66 13.31 0.71
N MET A 176 7.80 12.70 1.00
CA MET A 176 8.14 12.20 2.33
C MET A 176 8.08 13.31 3.38
N ASP A 177 8.76 14.43 3.12
CA ASP A 177 8.82 15.58 4.04
C ASP A 177 7.42 16.13 4.31
N LYS A 178 6.59 16.28 3.27
CA LYS A 178 5.19 16.72 3.41
C LYS A 178 4.34 15.75 4.23
N SER A 179 4.48 14.46 3.97
CA SER A 179 3.74 13.40 4.69
C SER A 179 4.09 13.41 6.17
N ARG A 180 5.36 13.48 6.50
CA ARG A 180 5.84 13.53 7.88
C ARG A 180 5.43 14.82 8.60
N ALA A 181 5.44 15.94 7.89
CA ALA A 181 4.93 17.22 8.43
C ALA A 181 3.42 17.15 8.76
N LYS A 182 2.65 16.29 8.09
CA LYS A 182 1.23 15.99 8.38
C LYS A 182 1.04 14.85 9.36
N GLY A 183 2.14 14.22 9.80
CA GLY A 183 2.12 13.16 10.79
C GLY A 183 2.01 11.74 10.23
N HIS A 184 2.05 11.53 8.93
CA HIS A 184 2.00 10.18 8.34
C HIS A 184 3.33 9.45 8.50
N GLU A 185 3.29 8.21 8.96
CA GLU A 185 4.39 7.28 8.80
C GLU A 185 4.51 6.84 7.35
N ALA A 186 5.71 6.46 6.96
CA ALA A 186 6.00 6.12 5.57
C ALA A 186 6.64 4.75 5.43
N PHE A 187 6.22 4.02 4.39
CA PHE A 187 6.78 2.76 3.94
C PHE A 187 7.25 2.88 2.51
N LEU A 188 8.31 2.16 2.16
CA LEU A 188 8.74 2.04 0.78
C LEU A 188 8.15 0.76 0.16
N MET A 189 7.50 0.90 -0.98
CA MET A 189 6.99 -0.25 -1.74
C MET A 189 8.12 -0.91 -2.50
N ILE A 190 8.28 -2.23 -2.29
CA ILE A 190 9.28 -3.06 -2.96
C ILE A 190 8.57 -3.90 -4.02
N PRO A 191 8.80 -3.66 -5.32
CA PRO A 191 8.23 -4.46 -6.38
C PRO A 191 8.82 -5.87 -6.36
N THR A 192 7.93 -6.86 -6.33
CA THR A 192 8.28 -8.28 -6.23
C THR A 192 7.50 -9.11 -7.25
N GLU A 193 8.12 -10.16 -7.79
CA GLU A 193 7.64 -10.95 -8.91
C GLU A 193 6.29 -11.63 -8.63
N PRO A 194 5.22 -11.32 -9.43
CA PRO A 194 3.97 -12.07 -9.40
C PRO A 194 4.07 -13.35 -10.23
N ILE A 195 3.11 -14.28 -10.05
CA ILE A 195 3.07 -15.56 -10.78
C ILE A 195 3.02 -15.35 -12.29
N ASN A 196 2.32 -14.33 -12.75
CA ASN A 196 2.15 -14.01 -14.17
C ASN A 196 3.13 -12.94 -14.68
N TYR A 197 4.30 -12.82 -14.06
CA TYR A 197 5.40 -12.04 -14.62
C TYR A 197 5.91 -12.71 -15.93
N PRO A 198 6.23 -11.95 -17.01
CA PRO A 198 6.28 -10.49 -17.10
C PRO A 198 4.97 -9.80 -17.56
N ASP A 199 3.87 -10.52 -17.76
CA ASP A 199 2.60 -9.93 -18.21
C ASP A 199 2.11 -8.85 -17.21
N ASN A 200 2.29 -9.08 -15.90
CA ASN A 200 2.17 -8.07 -14.86
C ASN A 200 3.57 -7.74 -14.33
N ASP A 201 4.17 -6.68 -14.85
CA ASP A 201 5.50 -6.23 -14.44
C ASP A 201 5.39 -5.08 -13.43
N PRO A 202 5.83 -5.27 -12.16
CA PRO A 202 5.82 -4.21 -11.15
C PRO A 202 6.90 -3.13 -11.37
N GLY A 203 7.81 -3.32 -12.33
CA GLY A 203 8.82 -2.35 -12.70
C GLY A 203 10.25 -2.90 -12.85
N PRO A 204 11.19 -2.08 -13.34
CA PRO A 204 12.51 -2.55 -13.79
C PRO A 204 13.43 -3.11 -12.69
N HIS A 205 13.14 -2.79 -11.41
CA HIS A 205 13.90 -3.30 -10.26
C HIS A 205 13.11 -4.34 -9.45
N THR A 206 12.19 -5.04 -10.11
CA THR A 206 11.42 -6.13 -9.48
C THR A 206 12.35 -7.21 -8.94
N LEU A 207 12.13 -7.61 -7.68
CA LEU A 207 12.83 -8.74 -7.09
C LEU A 207 12.27 -10.03 -7.67
N ILE A 208 13.13 -10.88 -8.21
CA ILE A 208 12.79 -12.06 -8.99
C ILE A 208 13.16 -13.33 -8.20
N ALA A 209 12.24 -14.28 -8.11
CA ALA A 209 12.42 -15.48 -7.30
C ALA A 209 13.60 -16.36 -7.76
N GLU A 210 13.84 -16.43 -9.07
CA GLU A 210 14.90 -17.24 -9.69
C GLU A 210 16.18 -16.44 -9.98
N ALA A 211 16.23 -15.14 -9.64
CA ALA A 211 17.43 -14.35 -9.76
C ALA A 211 18.45 -14.71 -8.66
N THR A 212 19.71 -14.40 -8.92
CA THR A 212 20.74 -14.59 -7.89
C THR A 212 20.50 -13.66 -6.71
N GLU A 213 20.95 -14.06 -5.51
CA GLU A 213 20.97 -13.20 -4.32
C GLU A 213 21.59 -11.84 -4.63
N ARG A 214 22.76 -11.84 -5.28
CA ARG A 214 23.47 -10.62 -5.68
C ARG A 214 22.61 -9.70 -6.53
N ASP A 215 21.91 -10.22 -7.53
CA ASP A 215 21.09 -9.41 -8.43
C ASP A 215 19.89 -8.82 -7.68
N ASN A 216 19.24 -9.59 -6.82
CA ASN A 216 18.14 -9.10 -6.00
C ASN A 216 18.62 -8.04 -4.99
N LEU A 217 19.78 -8.20 -4.36
CA LEU A 217 20.34 -7.20 -3.45
C LEU A 217 20.77 -5.92 -4.18
N LEU A 218 21.27 -5.99 -5.41
CA LEU A 218 21.54 -4.80 -6.23
C LEU A 218 20.26 -4.04 -6.55
N ARG A 219 19.18 -4.74 -6.94
CA ARG A 219 17.86 -4.14 -7.17
C ARG A 219 17.30 -3.53 -5.88
N LEU A 220 17.37 -4.25 -4.78
CA LEU A 220 16.94 -3.76 -3.47
C LEU A 220 17.69 -2.48 -3.07
N ASN A 221 19.00 -2.44 -3.20
CA ASN A 221 19.81 -1.25 -2.88
C ASN A 221 19.39 -0.04 -3.73
N TRP A 222 19.10 -0.24 -5.01
CA TRP A 222 18.59 0.84 -5.86
C TRP A 222 17.24 1.34 -5.31
N LEU A 223 16.30 0.45 -5.00
CA LEU A 223 14.98 0.80 -4.47
C LEU A 223 15.10 1.58 -3.16
N LEU A 224 15.89 1.07 -2.23
CA LEU A 224 16.07 1.67 -0.89
C LEU A 224 16.71 3.06 -0.95
N SER A 225 17.47 3.37 -2.00
CA SER A 225 18.15 4.65 -2.17
C SER A 225 17.30 5.77 -2.75
N GLN A 226 16.06 5.49 -3.18
CA GLN A 226 15.21 6.47 -3.88
C GLN A 226 14.63 7.55 -2.97
N VAL A 227 14.51 7.25 -1.68
CA VAL A 227 13.99 8.17 -0.65
C VAL A 227 14.51 7.76 0.72
N THR A 228 14.53 8.67 1.67
CA THR A 228 14.90 8.40 3.07
C THR A 228 13.75 8.70 4.02
N GLY A 229 13.77 8.13 5.24
CA GLY A 229 12.82 8.47 6.30
C GLY A 229 11.60 7.56 6.40
N TYR A 230 11.63 6.41 5.75
CA TYR A 230 10.62 5.36 5.91
C TYR A 230 10.94 4.45 7.09
N VAL A 231 9.90 3.94 7.74
CA VAL A 231 10.00 3.03 8.90
C VAL A 231 10.27 1.58 8.47
N GLY A 232 9.88 1.25 7.26
CA GLY A 232 10.00 -0.12 6.75
C GLY A 232 9.58 -0.22 5.29
N VAL A 233 9.37 -1.45 4.87
CA VAL A 233 9.00 -1.79 3.50
C VAL A 233 7.71 -2.59 3.45
N VAL A 234 7.01 -2.50 2.31
CA VAL A 234 5.87 -3.35 1.97
C VAL A 234 6.10 -3.97 0.60
N ASN A 235 5.89 -5.26 0.43
CA ASN A 235 5.99 -5.86 -0.89
C ASN A 235 4.79 -5.45 -1.77
N HIS A 236 5.11 -5.02 -2.98
CA HIS A 236 4.13 -4.74 -4.03
C HIS A 236 4.06 -5.94 -4.99
N MET A 237 2.85 -6.47 -5.22
CA MET A 237 2.66 -7.76 -5.87
C MET A 237 3.41 -8.91 -5.17
N GLY A 238 4.08 -9.79 -5.90
CA GLY A 238 5.00 -10.77 -5.35
C GLY A 238 4.39 -12.13 -5.02
N SER A 239 3.31 -12.52 -5.68
CA SER A 239 2.69 -13.82 -5.43
C SER A 239 3.61 -15.02 -5.73
N LYS A 240 4.63 -14.86 -6.59
CA LYS A 240 5.68 -15.87 -6.80
C LYS A 240 6.86 -15.65 -5.85
N PHE A 241 7.37 -14.41 -5.76
CA PHE A 241 8.55 -14.08 -4.95
C PHE A 241 8.33 -14.38 -3.47
N THR A 242 7.20 -13.94 -2.90
CA THR A 242 6.91 -14.11 -1.46
C THR A 242 6.61 -15.54 -1.08
N ALA A 243 6.28 -16.42 -2.03
CA ALA A 243 6.13 -17.85 -1.80
C ALA A 243 7.46 -18.62 -1.77
N SER A 244 8.57 -17.99 -2.20
CA SER A 244 9.91 -18.60 -2.19
C SER A 244 10.69 -18.17 -0.95
N GLU A 245 10.82 -19.05 0.04
CA GLU A 245 11.64 -18.79 1.22
C GLU A 245 13.12 -18.58 0.89
N GLU A 246 13.62 -19.27 -0.12
CA GLU A 246 15.00 -19.16 -0.60
C GLU A 246 15.28 -17.74 -1.13
N ALA A 247 14.39 -17.20 -1.97
CA ALA A 247 14.53 -15.86 -2.52
C ALA A 247 14.32 -14.76 -1.46
N LEU A 248 13.40 -14.99 -0.51
CA LEU A 248 13.09 -14.03 0.56
C LEU A 248 14.21 -13.89 1.58
N THR A 249 14.84 -14.99 1.99
CA THR A 249 15.74 -14.99 3.15
C THR A 249 16.89 -13.97 3.03
N PRO A 250 17.65 -13.89 1.93
CA PRO A 250 18.72 -12.90 1.81
C PRO A 250 18.20 -11.46 1.80
N VAL A 251 17.07 -11.22 1.16
CA VAL A 251 16.43 -9.89 1.09
C VAL A 251 15.98 -9.43 2.48
N LEU A 252 15.28 -10.28 3.22
CA LEU A 252 14.80 -9.94 4.56
C LEU A 252 15.95 -9.83 5.56
N THR A 253 17.03 -10.59 5.38
CA THR A 253 18.25 -10.48 6.19
C THR A 253 18.91 -9.11 5.99
N ASP A 254 19.01 -8.63 4.74
CA ASP A 254 19.55 -7.31 4.45
C ASP A 254 18.66 -6.20 5.04
N LEU A 255 17.36 -6.27 4.86
CA LEU A 255 16.40 -5.31 5.43
C LEU A 255 16.46 -5.27 6.97
N GLN A 256 16.53 -6.43 7.62
CA GLN A 256 16.66 -6.55 9.06
C GLN A 256 17.99 -5.93 9.56
N SER A 257 19.08 -6.17 8.85
CA SER A 257 20.40 -5.61 9.20
C SER A 257 20.44 -4.08 9.09
N ARG A 258 19.52 -3.48 8.34
CA ARG A 258 19.34 -2.04 8.19
C ARG A 258 18.36 -1.42 9.21
N GLY A 259 17.76 -2.23 10.08
CA GLY A 259 16.83 -1.76 11.10
C GLY A 259 15.47 -1.33 10.53
N LEU A 260 15.02 -1.99 9.47
CA LEU A 260 13.70 -1.76 8.84
C LEU A 260 12.69 -2.81 9.29
N MET A 261 11.40 -2.47 9.25
CA MET A 261 10.32 -3.43 9.43
C MET A 261 9.72 -3.87 8.09
N LEU A 262 8.98 -5.00 8.13
CA LEU A 262 8.28 -5.54 6.97
C LEU A 262 6.76 -5.46 7.15
N ILE A 263 6.05 -5.02 6.12
CA ILE A 263 4.64 -5.32 5.93
C ILE A 263 4.53 -6.40 4.84
N ASP A 264 4.04 -7.59 5.21
CA ASP A 264 3.65 -8.62 4.23
C ASP A 264 2.27 -8.26 3.67
N SER A 265 2.22 -7.87 2.40
CA SER A 265 0.97 -7.50 1.73
C SER A 265 0.01 -8.70 1.54
N ARG A 266 0.48 -9.93 1.75
CA ARG A 266 -0.28 -11.18 1.51
C ARG A 266 -0.90 -11.22 0.11
N SER A 267 -0.13 -10.86 -0.90
CA SER A 267 -0.53 -10.98 -2.31
C SER A 267 -0.82 -12.42 -2.74
N THR A 268 -0.44 -13.38 -1.92
CA THR A 268 -0.79 -14.80 -2.00
C THR A 268 -0.99 -15.40 -0.60
N ARG A 269 -1.89 -16.37 -0.46
CA ARG A 269 -2.05 -17.16 0.77
C ARG A 269 -0.80 -18.01 1.11
N PHE A 270 0.09 -18.20 0.15
CA PHE A 270 1.33 -18.97 0.30
C PHE A 270 2.53 -18.10 0.68
N SER A 271 2.32 -16.82 1.00
CA SER A 271 3.43 -15.95 1.42
C SER A 271 4.18 -16.53 2.61
N MET A 272 5.49 -16.60 2.47
CA MET A 272 6.45 -16.97 3.51
C MET A 272 7.07 -15.73 4.17
N ALA A 273 6.71 -14.51 3.72
CA ALA A 273 7.40 -13.29 4.10
C ALA A 273 7.33 -13.02 5.61
N ALA A 274 6.13 -13.02 6.19
CA ALA A 274 5.97 -12.80 7.63
C ALA A 274 6.63 -13.91 8.47
N ARG A 275 6.54 -15.18 8.05
CA ARG A 275 7.18 -16.32 8.71
C ARG A 275 8.69 -16.20 8.70
N THR A 276 9.27 -15.85 7.55
CA THR A 276 10.73 -15.67 7.41
C THR A 276 11.21 -14.47 8.23
N ALA A 277 10.48 -13.33 8.20
CA ALA A 277 10.77 -12.17 9.04
C ALA A 277 10.74 -12.53 10.55
N ARG A 278 9.78 -13.37 11.00
CA ARG A 278 9.73 -13.86 12.39
C ARG A 278 10.99 -14.60 12.77
N ARG A 279 11.47 -15.52 11.92
CA ARG A 279 12.71 -16.28 12.21
C ARG A 279 13.95 -15.39 12.30
N LEU A 280 13.96 -14.29 11.57
CA LEU A 280 15.02 -13.29 11.58
C LEU A 280 14.89 -12.28 12.73
N ASN A 281 13.88 -12.41 13.60
CA ASN A 281 13.51 -11.42 14.61
C ASN A 281 13.31 -10.00 14.01
N MET A 282 12.85 -9.93 12.79
CA MET A 282 12.53 -8.68 12.09
C MET A 282 11.13 -8.22 12.50
N PRO A 283 10.94 -6.94 12.88
CA PRO A 283 9.63 -6.36 13.09
C PRO A 283 8.76 -6.49 11.84
N ARG A 284 7.52 -6.90 12.01
CA ARG A 284 6.64 -7.18 10.89
C ARG A 284 5.18 -6.92 11.21
N ALA A 285 4.40 -6.67 10.17
CA ALA A 285 2.94 -6.71 10.17
C ALA A 285 2.45 -7.50 8.94
N ILE A 286 1.22 -7.96 8.99
CA ILE A 286 0.61 -8.77 7.94
C ILE A 286 -0.68 -8.09 7.51
N ASN A 287 -0.89 -7.95 6.22
CA ASN A 287 -2.14 -7.43 5.69
C ASN A 287 -3.29 -8.41 5.93
N ASP A 288 -4.33 -7.97 6.62
CA ASP A 288 -5.55 -8.74 6.83
C ASP A 288 -6.52 -8.57 5.66
N ARG A 289 -6.59 -7.35 5.09
CA ARG A 289 -7.53 -7.02 4.01
C ARG A 289 -7.00 -6.00 3.02
N TYR A 290 -7.29 -6.25 1.75
CA TYR A 290 -7.28 -5.21 0.73
C TYR A 290 -8.63 -4.50 0.74
N ILE A 291 -8.62 -3.19 1.01
CA ILE A 291 -9.83 -2.39 1.19
C ILE A 291 -10.51 -2.08 -0.14
N ASP A 292 -9.74 -1.91 -1.21
CA ASP A 292 -10.20 -1.42 -2.51
C ASP A 292 -9.91 -2.38 -3.67
N ASN A 293 -9.99 -3.69 -3.44
CA ASN A 293 -9.91 -4.67 -4.54
C ASN A 293 -11.00 -4.41 -5.60
N VAL A 294 -12.18 -4.02 -5.16
CA VAL A 294 -13.26 -3.50 -6.00
C VAL A 294 -13.49 -2.04 -5.61
N ILE A 295 -13.29 -1.13 -6.56
CA ILE A 295 -13.34 0.32 -6.32
C ILE A 295 -14.78 0.81 -6.45
N THR A 296 -15.62 0.46 -5.47
CA THR A 296 -16.97 1.02 -5.24
C THR A 296 -17.11 1.43 -3.78
N SER A 297 -17.94 2.43 -3.50
CA SER A 297 -18.16 2.90 -2.12
C SER A 297 -18.67 1.78 -1.22
N GLU A 298 -19.63 0.99 -1.69
CA GLU A 298 -20.24 -0.11 -0.95
C GLU A 298 -19.20 -1.18 -0.55
N GLU A 299 -18.33 -1.54 -1.51
CA GLU A 299 -17.32 -2.55 -1.25
C GLU A 299 -16.24 -2.04 -0.29
N ILE A 300 -15.75 -0.81 -0.48
CA ILE A 300 -14.77 -0.19 0.42
C ILE A 300 -15.32 -0.12 1.84
N GLN A 301 -16.57 0.35 2.02
CA GLN A 301 -17.22 0.42 3.33
C GLN A 301 -17.38 -0.96 3.95
N ARG A 302 -17.75 -1.97 3.16
CA ARG A 302 -17.84 -3.36 3.62
C ARG A 302 -16.50 -3.88 4.10
N GLN A 303 -15.40 -3.64 3.37
CA GLN A 303 -14.07 -4.08 3.76
C GLN A 303 -13.56 -3.35 5.02
N LEU A 304 -13.89 -2.08 5.19
CA LEU A 304 -13.58 -1.34 6.41
C LEU A 304 -14.33 -1.91 7.63
N ALA A 305 -15.61 -2.20 7.50
CA ALA A 305 -16.39 -2.84 8.58
C ALA A 305 -15.84 -4.24 8.95
N GLU A 306 -15.42 -5.01 7.97
CA GLU A 306 -14.78 -6.31 8.21
C GLU A 306 -13.39 -6.16 8.88
N LEU A 307 -12.67 -5.08 8.58
CA LEU A 307 -11.41 -4.77 9.25
C LEU A 307 -11.65 -4.42 10.73
N GLU A 308 -12.70 -3.66 11.05
CA GLU A 308 -13.13 -3.37 12.43
C GLU A 308 -13.47 -4.65 13.19
N ASN A 309 -14.22 -5.56 12.56
CA ASN A 309 -14.54 -6.87 13.14
C ASN A 309 -13.27 -7.69 13.43
N THR A 310 -12.31 -7.65 12.52
CA THR A 310 -11.01 -8.32 12.70
C THR A 310 -10.25 -7.72 13.87
N ALA A 311 -10.14 -6.40 13.95
CA ALA A 311 -9.50 -5.71 15.06
C ALA A 311 -10.16 -5.98 16.40
N THR A 312 -11.50 -5.97 16.44
CA THR A 312 -12.28 -6.27 17.65
C THR A 312 -12.05 -7.72 18.13
N THR A 313 -11.92 -8.65 17.20
CA THR A 313 -11.74 -10.07 17.51
C THR A 313 -10.32 -10.42 17.95
N PHE A 314 -9.31 -9.85 17.27
CA PHE A 314 -7.90 -10.21 17.45
C PHE A 314 -7.06 -9.12 18.14
N GLY A 315 -7.69 -8.01 18.51
CA GLY A 315 -7.02 -6.86 19.15
C GLY A 315 -6.35 -5.90 18.16
N ALA A 316 -6.10 -6.32 16.92
CA ALA A 316 -5.50 -5.49 15.89
C ALA A 316 -5.84 -5.98 14.49
N ALA A 317 -5.81 -5.06 13.51
CA ALA A 317 -5.94 -5.38 12.09
C ALA A 317 -5.20 -4.37 11.21
N LEU A 318 -4.66 -4.84 10.08
CA LEU A 318 -4.01 -4.01 9.06
C LEU A 318 -4.78 -4.13 7.73
N GLY A 319 -5.11 -2.99 7.14
CA GLY A 319 -5.69 -2.89 5.81
C GLY A 319 -4.77 -2.19 4.82
N LEU A 320 -4.68 -2.70 3.59
CA LEU A 320 -4.01 -2.05 2.48
C LEU A 320 -5.04 -1.49 1.49
N ALA A 321 -4.77 -0.28 0.99
CA ALA A 321 -5.58 0.36 -0.05
C ALA A 321 -4.69 1.21 -0.98
N ARG A 322 -5.19 1.52 -2.18
CA ARG A 322 -4.46 2.36 -3.14
C ARG A 322 -4.88 3.82 -3.03
N ALA A 323 -3.96 4.72 -3.36
CA ALA A 323 -4.22 6.16 -3.39
C ALA A 323 -5.15 6.53 -4.58
N THR A 324 -6.41 6.08 -4.56
CA THR A 324 -7.44 6.51 -5.52
C THR A 324 -8.36 7.56 -4.90
N PRO A 325 -8.94 8.49 -5.68
CA PRO A 325 -9.82 9.52 -5.11
C PRO A 325 -11.00 8.97 -4.30
N LEU A 326 -11.62 7.89 -4.79
CA LEU A 326 -12.75 7.27 -4.09
C LEU A 326 -12.30 6.62 -2.78
N THR A 327 -11.22 5.84 -2.82
CA THR A 327 -10.66 5.15 -1.66
C THR A 327 -10.26 6.15 -0.56
N ILE A 328 -9.56 7.23 -0.93
CA ILE A 328 -9.16 8.30 0.00
C ILE A 328 -10.39 8.91 0.68
N ASN A 329 -11.43 9.26 -0.10
CA ASN A 329 -12.63 9.87 0.44
C ASN A 329 -13.42 8.92 1.37
N GLU A 330 -13.51 7.63 1.04
CA GLU A 330 -14.20 6.65 1.88
C GLU A 330 -13.44 6.41 3.19
N ILE A 331 -12.11 6.26 3.13
CA ILE A 331 -11.28 6.09 4.33
C ILE A 331 -11.30 7.35 5.21
N ALA A 332 -11.28 8.55 4.61
CA ALA A 332 -11.39 9.81 5.37
C ALA A 332 -12.73 9.89 6.13
N ARG A 333 -13.85 9.56 5.47
CA ARG A 333 -15.17 9.53 6.12
C ARG A 333 -15.25 8.48 7.23
N TRP A 334 -14.74 7.30 6.96
CA TRP A 334 -14.71 6.21 7.92
C TRP A 334 -13.86 6.58 9.15
N SER A 335 -12.68 7.17 8.96
CA SER A 335 -11.81 7.55 10.08
C SER A 335 -12.44 8.59 11.00
N MET A 336 -13.26 9.51 10.46
CA MET A 336 -14.02 10.45 11.26
C MET A 336 -15.09 9.76 12.13
N SER A 337 -15.73 8.71 11.62
CA SER A 337 -16.74 7.96 12.38
C SER A 337 -16.17 7.15 13.55
N LEU A 338 -14.87 6.86 13.54
CA LEU A 338 -14.20 6.15 14.64
C LEU A 338 -13.88 7.06 15.84
N SER A 339 -13.93 8.36 15.65
CA SER A 339 -13.57 9.35 16.67
C SER A 339 -14.74 9.66 17.62
N GLU A 340 -15.95 9.22 17.27
CA GLU A 340 -17.17 9.35 18.09
C GLU A 340 -17.39 8.09 18.98
#